data_78d9d7bcd4a017cffa19af9f8a3cdf79
#
_entry.id   78d9d7bcd4a017cffa19af9f8a3cdf79
#
_cell.length_a   1.000
_cell.length_b   1.000
_cell.length_c   1.000
_cell.angle_alpha   90.00
_cell.angle_beta   90.00
_cell.angle_gamma   90.00
#
_symmetry.space_group_name_H-M   'P 1'
#
loop_
_entity.id
_entity.type
_entity.pdbx_description
1 polymer ?
#
loop_
_entity_poly.entity_id
_entity_poly.type
_entity_poly.pdbx_seq_one_letter_code
_entity_poly.pdbx_strand_id
1 'polypeptide(L)'
;MSIRDNAWQMASALSNKEISAVEIANQHYEQINAVDKDVHAFLYLDKEGALAQAQEVDKKRASGEKLSPLAGVPLALKDVMTQKDVPTTCGSKILENWRPPYDSTVVTKLKEAGVIILGKTNMDEFAMGSSTENSAYGPTHNPWDLTRIPGGSGGGSSASLAAFEAPLAIGTDTGGSIRQPAAVTGTVGVKPTYGGVSRYGLVAFSSSLDQAGPCARTVLDAALLHQVIAGFDPKDSTSINQVVPDVVAAAKKLDIKGMKIGVVKQLAGEGYQKGVENKFNEAIAELVKLGAEIIEVSCPNFEYALAAYYLIAPSECSSNLARFDSIRFGLRVGDDGGKSAEEVMNLSRQAGFGREVKRRIILGTYALSSGYYDAYYG
;
A
#
# COMPACT_ATOMS: atom_id res chain seq x y z
N MET A 1 2.61 0.53 -28.10
CA MET A 1 2.75 0.61 -26.64
C MET A 1 2.69 -0.79 -26.07
N SER A 2 3.45 -1.09 -25.00
CA SER A 2 3.51 -2.39 -24.32
C SER A 2 3.02 -2.27 -22.88
N ILE A 3 2.40 -3.31 -22.32
CA ILE A 3 2.09 -3.39 -20.87
C ILE A 3 3.35 -3.29 -19.99
N ARG A 4 4.55 -3.50 -20.58
CA ARG A 4 5.84 -3.35 -19.89
C ARG A 4 6.35 -1.91 -19.86
N ASP A 5 5.73 -1.01 -20.61
CA ASP A 5 6.07 0.41 -20.57
C ASP A 5 5.78 0.98 -19.19
N ASN A 6 6.56 1.96 -18.78
CA ASN A 6 6.39 2.64 -17.50
C ASN A 6 5.18 3.58 -17.53
N ALA A 7 4.66 3.97 -16.37
CA ALA A 7 3.46 4.81 -16.30
C ALA A 7 3.65 6.15 -17.02
N TRP A 8 4.84 6.77 -16.93
CA TRP A 8 5.12 8.04 -17.64
C TRP A 8 5.14 7.87 -19.16
N GLN A 9 5.55 6.69 -19.69
CA GLN A 9 5.51 6.37 -21.12
C GLN A 9 4.07 6.17 -21.59
N MET A 10 3.26 5.45 -20.80
CA MET A 10 1.81 5.31 -21.05
C MET A 10 1.12 6.68 -21.04
N ALA A 11 1.45 7.54 -20.07
CA ALA A 11 0.92 8.90 -19.99
C ALA A 11 1.29 9.74 -21.22
N SER A 12 2.51 9.59 -21.76
CA SER A 12 2.96 10.24 -23.00
C SER A 12 2.17 9.73 -24.21
N ALA A 13 2.03 8.43 -24.37
CA ALA A 13 1.27 7.83 -25.47
C ALA A 13 -0.20 8.25 -25.47
N LEU A 14 -0.83 8.29 -24.28
CA LEU A 14 -2.19 8.83 -24.09
C LEU A 14 -2.29 10.31 -24.50
N SER A 15 -1.33 11.13 -24.10
CA SER A 15 -1.30 12.56 -24.43
C SER A 15 -1.13 12.79 -25.92
N ASN A 16 -0.33 11.96 -26.59
CA ASN A 16 -0.10 12.00 -28.03
C ASN A 16 -1.24 11.37 -28.83
N LYS A 17 -2.26 10.80 -28.18
CA LYS A 17 -3.38 10.08 -28.80
C LYS A 17 -2.94 8.84 -29.60
N GLU A 18 -1.82 8.21 -29.22
CA GLU A 18 -1.30 6.98 -29.81
C GLU A 18 -2.10 5.75 -29.34
N ILE A 19 -2.76 5.86 -28.18
CA ILE A 19 -3.59 4.82 -27.54
C ILE A 19 -4.66 5.50 -26.67
N SER A 20 -5.78 4.84 -26.47
CA SER A 20 -6.84 5.27 -25.55
C SER A 20 -6.66 4.67 -24.15
N ALA A 21 -7.28 5.30 -23.14
CA ALA A 21 -7.30 4.76 -21.78
C ALA A 21 -8.07 3.43 -21.71
N VAL A 22 -9.11 3.27 -22.51
CA VAL A 22 -9.88 2.01 -22.63
C VAL A 22 -8.99 0.89 -23.16
N GLU A 23 -8.16 1.13 -24.18
CA GLU A 23 -7.25 0.12 -24.73
C GLU A 23 -6.19 -0.30 -23.70
N ILE A 24 -5.58 0.67 -23.01
CA ILE A 24 -4.59 0.36 -21.96
C ILE A 24 -5.23 -0.46 -20.82
N ALA A 25 -6.41 -0.07 -20.34
CA ALA A 25 -7.11 -0.79 -19.29
C ALA A 25 -7.42 -2.24 -19.70
N ASN A 26 -7.89 -2.46 -20.94
CA ASN A 26 -8.15 -3.80 -21.47
C ASN A 26 -6.88 -4.65 -21.56
N GLN A 27 -5.75 -4.10 -22.04
CA GLN A 27 -4.47 -4.81 -22.08
C GLN A 27 -4.03 -5.28 -20.70
N HIS A 28 -4.23 -4.45 -19.67
CA HIS A 28 -3.91 -4.85 -18.28
C HIS A 28 -4.86 -5.92 -17.76
N TYR A 29 -6.16 -5.87 -18.08
CA TYR A 29 -7.09 -6.95 -17.73
C TYR A 29 -6.76 -8.27 -18.44
N GLU A 30 -6.28 -8.23 -19.68
CA GLU A 30 -5.78 -9.41 -20.38
C GLU A 30 -4.56 -10.00 -19.65
N GLN A 31 -3.61 -9.16 -19.22
CA GLN A 31 -2.47 -9.59 -18.42
C GLN A 31 -2.89 -10.20 -17.09
N ILE A 32 -3.78 -9.54 -16.34
CA ILE A 32 -4.33 -10.06 -15.07
C ILE A 32 -4.96 -11.45 -15.30
N ASN A 33 -5.81 -11.60 -16.31
CA ASN A 33 -6.44 -12.87 -16.64
C ASN A 33 -5.43 -13.97 -16.98
N ALA A 34 -4.27 -13.60 -17.57
CA ALA A 34 -3.25 -14.55 -17.95
C ALA A 34 -2.43 -15.06 -16.75
N VAL A 35 -2.14 -14.20 -15.75
CA VAL A 35 -1.14 -14.51 -14.72
C VAL A 35 -1.64 -14.50 -13.28
N ASP A 36 -2.71 -13.76 -12.96
CA ASP A 36 -3.14 -13.55 -11.56
C ASP A 36 -3.68 -14.81 -10.87
N LYS A 37 -4.10 -15.81 -11.64
CA LYS A 37 -4.43 -17.15 -11.09
C LYS A 37 -3.26 -17.80 -10.33
N ASP A 38 -2.03 -17.47 -10.73
CA ASP A 38 -0.80 -18.01 -10.13
C ASP A 38 -0.16 -17.01 -9.15
N VAL A 39 -0.31 -15.70 -9.40
CA VAL A 39 0.23 -14.61 -8.56
C VAL A 39 -0.70 -14.28 -7.39
N HIS A 40 -2.00 -14.24 -7.64
CA HIS A 40 -3.05 -13.87 -6.66
C HIS A 40 -2.80 -12.49 -6.04
N ALA A 41 -2.53 -11.51 -6.90
CA ALA A 41 -2.31 -10.13 -6.49
C ALA A 41 -3.62 -9.38 -6.21
N PHE A 42 -4.73 -9.77 -6.86
CA PHE A 42 -6.02 -9.10 -6.71
C PHE A 42 -7.03 -9.92 -5.89
N LEU A 43 -7.80 -9.24 -5.03
CA LEU A 43 -8.97 -9.78 -4.34
C LEU A 43 -10.28 -9.43 -5.06
N TYR A 44 -10.28 -8.29 -5.76
CA TYR A 44 -11.44 -7.82 -6.51
C TYR A 44 -11.01 -7.02 -7.73
N LEU A 45 -11.63 -7.28 -8.87
CA LEU A 45 -11.45 -6.55 -10.11
C LEU A 45 -12.72 -5.75 -10.43
N ASP A 46 -12.60 -4.44 -10.58
CA ASP A 46 -13.69 -3.52 -10.92
C ASP A 46 -13.67 -3.20 -12.43
N LYS A 47 -13.81 -4.23 -13.27
CA LYS A 47 -13.65 -4.05 -14.71
C LYS A 47 -14.65 -3.05 -15.31
N GLU A 48 -15.92 -3.12 -14.89
CA GLU A 48 -16.97 -2.22 -15.40
C GLU A 48 -16.69 -0.78 -14.96
N GLY A 49 -16.41 -0.55 -13.67
CA GLY A 49 -16.09 0.77 -13.16
C GLY A 49 -14.81 1.37 -13.74
N ALA A 50 -13.77 0.56 -13.91
CA ALA A 50 -12.51 0.98 -14.52
C ALA A 50 -12.68 1.37 -16.00
N LEU A 51 -13.42 0.59 -16.78
CA LEU A 51 -13.68 0.90 -18.18
C LEU A 51 -14.58 2.14 -18.33
N ALA A 52 -15.55 2.34 -17.44
CA ALA A 52 -16.34 3.58 -17.41
C ALA A 52 -15.48 4.82 -17.10
N GLN A 53 -14.55 4.71 -16.13
CA GLN A 53 -13.58 5.78 -15.84
C GLN A 53 -12.68 6.05 -17.05
N ALA A 54 -12.20 5.00 -17.74
CA ALA A 54 -11.33 5.12 -18.92
C ALA A 54 -12.07 5.82 -20.08
N GLN A 55 -13.32 5.45 -20.34
CA GLN A 55 -14.15 6.10 -21.35
C GLN A 55 -14.36 7.59 -21.08
N GLU A 56 -14.59 7.96 -19.82
CA GLU A 56 -14.76 9.36 -19.42
C GLU A 56 -13.46 10.16 -19.61
N VAL A 57 -12.30 9.58 -19.29
CA VAL A 57 -10.99 10.20 -19.54
C VAL A 57 -10.76 10.38 -21.05
N ASP A 58 -11.05 9.37 -21.87
CA ASP A 58 -10.90 9.45 -23.33
C ASP A 58 -11.81 10.54 -23.92
N LYS A 59 -13.05 10.66 -23.44
CA LYS A 59 -13.97 11.71 -23.83
C LYS A 59 -13.46 13.11 -23.50
N LYS A 60 -12.97 13.32 -22.26
CA LYS A 60 -12.36 14.59 -21.84
C LYS A 60 -11.13 14.94 -22.67
N ARG A 61 -10.28 13.96 -22.97
CA ARG A 61 -9.11 14.12 -23.83
C ARG A 61 -9.49 14.50 -25.26
N ALA A 62 -10.54 13.87 -25.80
CA ALA A 62 -11.05 14.18 -27.14
C ALA A 62 -11.61 15.61 -27.23
N SER A 63 -12.26 16.12 -26.17
CA SER A 63 -12.77 17.50 -26.09
C SER A 63 -11.66 18.55 -25.89
N GLY A 64 -10.41 18.14 -25.69
CA GLY A 64 -9.28 19.06 -25.48
C GLY A 64 -9.17 19.59 -24.04
N GLU A 65 -9.84 18.97 -23.08
CA GLU A 65 -9.71 19.33 -21.67
C GLU A 65 -8.27 19.09 -21.18
N LYS A 66 -7.76 20.01 -20.35
CA LYS A 66 -6.45 19.85 -19.72
C LYS A 66 -6.54 18.82 -18.61
N LEU A 67 -5.94 17.68 -18.81
CA LEU A 67 -5.94 16.56 -17.86
C LEU A 67 -4.66 16.49 -17.03
N SER A 68 -4.74 15.76 -15.89
CA SER A 68 -3.57 15.39 -15.10
C SER A 68 -2.58 14.55 -15.93
N PRO A 69 -1.27 14.62 -15.66
CA PRO A 69 -0.28 13.78 -16.34
C PRO A 69 -0.57 12.28 -16.30
N LEU A 70 -1.19 11.78 -15.22
CA LEU A 70 -1.53 10.37 -15.06
C LEU A 70 -2.95 10.00 -15.50
N ALA A 71 -3.70 10.91 -16.12
CA ALA A 71 -5.07 10.63 -16.58
C ALA A 71 -5.08 9.50 -17.63
N GLY A 72 -5.83 8.44 -17.33
CA GLY A 72 -5.94 7.25 -18.16
C GLY A 72 -4.93 6.14 -17.84
N VAL A 73 -3.99 6.38 -16.93
CA VAL A 73 -3.00 5.35 -16.52
C VAL A 73 -3.64 4.40 -15.49
N PRO A 74 -3.51 3.06 -15.68
CA PRO A 74 -4.05 2.07 -14.75
C PRO A 74 -3.32 2.02 -13.41
N LEU A 75 -4.05 1.62 -12.35
CA LEU A 75 -3.54 1.52 -10.98
C LEU A 75 -4.18 0.36 -10.21
N ALA A 76 -3.39 -0.34 -9.41
CA ALA A 76 -3.81 -1.34 -8.44
C ALA A 76 -3.91 -0.72 -7.02
N LEU A 77 -5.04 -0.92 -6.32
CA LEU A 77 -5.32 -0.26 -5.05
C LEU A 77 -5.33 -1.26 -3.89
N LYS A 78 -4.46 -1.09 -2.89
CA LYS A 78 -4.46 -1.96 -1.70
C LYS A 78 -5.81 -1.99 -1.01
N ASP A 79 -6.28 -3.17 -0.64
CA ASP A 79 -7.63 -3.41 -0.13
C ASP A 79 -7.92 -2.89 1.29
N VAL A 80 -7.05 -2.03 1.81
CA VAL A 80 -7.22 -1.29 3.07
C VAL A 80 -7.86 0.08 2.86
N MET A 81 -7.98 0.55 1.61
CA MET A 81 -8.52 1.86 1.28
C MET A 81 -9.98 1.75 0.85
N THR A 82 -10.83 2.57 1.46
CA THR A 82 -12.24 2.63 1.08
C THR A 82 -12.39 3.23 -0.32
N GLN A 83 -13.15 2.52 -1.16
CA GLN A 83 -13.62 2.98 -2.45
C GLN A 83 -15.13 2.79 -2.46
N LYS A 84 -15.86 3.89 -2.66
CA LYS A 84 -17.33 3.88 -2.58
C LYS A 84 -17.93 2.80 -3.47
N ASP A 85 -18.86 2.01 -2.91
CA ASP A 85 -19.60 0.93 -3.54
C ASP A 85 -18.74 -0.24 -4.08
N VAL A 86 -17.42 -0.25 -3.81
CA VAL A 86 -16.48 -1.32 -4.17
C VAL A 86 -16.10 -2.12 -2.92
N PRO A 87 -16.06 -3.45 -2.94
CA PRO A 87 -15.68 -4.24 -1.78
C PRO A 87 -14.35 -3.80 -1.18
N THR A 88 -14.30 -3.65 0.15
CA THR A 88 -13.09 -3.33 0.91
C THR A 88 -13.03 -4.26 2.11
N THR A 89 -12.23 -5.32 2.00
CA THR A 89 -12.21 -6.43 2.97
C THR A 89 -11.04 -6.37 3.93
N CYS A 90 -9.98 -5.63 3.60
CA CYS A 90 -8.70 -5.64 4.34
C CYS A 90 -8.08 -7.04 4.46
N GLY A 91 -8.33 -7.93 3.49
CA GLY A 91 -7.89 -9.32 3.53
C GLY A 91 -8.57 -10.15 4.63
N SER A 92 -9.74 -9.74 5.14
CA SER A 92 -10.41 -10.31 6.31
C SER A 92 -11.85 -10.73 6.02
N LYS A 93 -12.28 -11.85 6.63
CA LYS A 93 -13.67 -12.28 6.63
C LYS A 93 -14.59 -11.35 7.41
N ILE A 94 -14.08 -10.59 8.39
CA ILE A 94 -14.90 -9.65 9.17
C ILE A 94 -15.53 -8.55 8.32
N LEU A 95 -14.90 -8.19 7.20
CA LEU A 95 -15.39 -7.21 6.23
C LEU A 95 -15.81 -7.84 4.89
N GLU A 96 -15.99 -9.16 4.85
CA GLU A 96 -16.46 -9.83 3.64
C GLU A 96 -17.77 -9.18 3.13
N ASN A 97 -17.80 -8.86 1.85
CA ASN A 97 -18.91 -8.19 1.17
C ASN A 97 -19.23 -6.76 1.63
N TRP A 98 -18.45 -6.17 2.55
CA TRP A 98 -18.66 -4.79 2.91
C TRP A 98 -18.27 -3.84 1.77
N ARG A 99 -19.22 -2.94 1.44
CA ARG A 99 -19.00 -1.87 0.46
C ARG A 99 -19.08 -0.52 1.18
N PRO A 100 -17.97 0.23 1.27
CA PRO A 100 -17.98 1.52 1.95
C PRO A 100 -18.87 2.52 1.21
N PRO A 101 -19.59 3.41 1.96
CA PRO A 101 -20.44 4.44 1.36
C PRO A 101 -19.66 5.68 0.92
N TYR A 102 -18.33 5.69 1.03
CA TYR A 102 -17.46 6.83 0.72
C TYR A 102 -16.09 6.39 0.20
N ASP A 103 -15.44 7.30 -0.52
CA ASP A 103 -14.06 7.16 -0.96
C ASP A 103 -13.08 7.65 0.11
N SER A 104 -11.93 7.00 0.24
CA SER A 104 -10.78 7.59 0.93
C SER A 104 -10.28 8.83 0.17
N THR A 105 -9.60 9.74 0.86
CA THR A 105 -9.03 10.93 0.20
C THR A 105 -8.03 10.53 -0.90
N VAL A 106 -7.28 9.47 -0.72
CA VAL A 106 -6.40 8.93 -1.77
C VAL A 106 -7.20 8.53 -3.00
N VAL A 107 -8.30 7.79 -2.84
CA VAL A 107 -9.17 7.39 -3.96
C VAL A 107 -9.82 8.60 -4.63
N THR A 108 -10.28 9.58 -3.85
CA THR A 108 -10.83 10.83 -4.39
C THR A 108 -9.81 11.53 -5.29
N LYS A 109 -8.59 11.75 -4.80
CA LYS A 109 -7.52 12.39 -5.57
C LYS A 109 -7.12 11.60 -6.83
N LEU A 110 -7.09 10.27 -6.77
CA LEU A 110 -6.83 9.42 -7.93
C LEU A 110 -7.92 9.58 -9.00
N LYS A 111 -9.20 9.55 -8.59
CA LYS A 111 -10.34 9.76 -9.50
C LYS A 111 -10.33 11.16 -10.13
N GLU A 112 -10.06 12.19 -9.33
CA GLU A 112 -9.93 13.59 -9.79
C GLU A 112 -8.78 13.76 -10.79
N ALA A 113 -7.69 13.03 -10.59
CA ALA A 113 -6.58 12.99 -11.54
C ALA A 113 -6.85 12.12 -12.78
N GLY A 114 -7.98 11.43 -12.85
CA GLY A 114 -8.35 10.55 -13.96
C GLY A 114 -7.53 9.24 -14.01
N VAL A 115 -6.94 8.82 -12.90
CA VAL A 115 -6.23 7.53 -12.80
C VAL A 115 -7.25 6.40 -12.78
N ILE A 116 -7.01 5.32 -13.52
CA ILE A 116 -7.94 4.21 -13.68
C ILE A 116 -7.67 3.13 -12.62
N ILE A 117 -8.57 2.97 -11.65
CA ILE A 117 -8.43 1.96 -10.60
C ILE A 117 -8.95 0.62 -11.13
N LEU A 118 -8.03 -0.34 -11.35
CA LEU A 118 -8.36 -1.67 -11.92
C LEU A 118 -9.07 -2.58 -10.92
N GLY A 119 -8.72 -2.46 -9.63
CA GLY A 119 -9.24 -3.34 -8.59
C GLY A 119 -8.51 -3.20 -7.26
N LYS A 120 -8.84 -4.11 -6.34
CA LYS A 120 -8.35 -4.14 -4.96
C LYS A 120 -7.34 -5.26 -4.77
N THR A 121 -6.14 -4.92 -4.31
CA THR A 121 -5.05 -5.89 -4.18
C THR A 121 -5.04 -6.60 -2.83
N ASN A 122 -4.58 -7.85 -2.85
CA ASN A 122 -4.42 -8.69 -1.69
C ASN A 122 -3.39 -8.13 -0.69
N MET A 123 -3.56 -8.48 0.57
CA MET A 123 -2.75 -7.97 1.67
C MET A 123 -2.81 -8.92 2.87
N ASP A 124 -1.84 -8.84 3.76
CA ASP A 124 -2.01 -9.43 5.10
C ASP A 124 -3.21 -8.81 5.80
N GLU A 125 -3.98 -9.60 6.49
CA GLU A 125 -5.22 -9.21 7.16
C GLU A 125 -5.02 -7.97 8.04
N PHE A 126 -5.79 -6.90 7.79
CA PHE A 126 -5.67 -5.58 8.45
C PHE A 126 -4.25 -5.02 8.49
N ALA A 127 -3.47 -5.26 7.44
CA ALA A 127 -2.06 -4.86 7.34
C ALA A 127 -1.13 -5.48 8.39
N MET A 128 -1.51 -6.60 8.99
CA MET A 128 -0.78 -7.30 10.05
C MET A 128 0.02 -8.49 9.53
N GLY A 129 1.14 -8.22 8.94
CA GLY A 129 2.05 -9.23 8.39
C GLY A 129 3.15 -8.63 7.54
N SER A 130 4.05 -9.48 7.08
CA SER A 130 5.19 -9.12 6.23
C SER A 130 5.40 -10.09 5.06
N SER A 131 4.38 -10.90 4.74
CA SER A 131 4.48 -11.96 3.74
C SER A 131 3.28 -12.06 2.78
N THR A 132 2.15 -11.43 3.12
CA THR A 132 0.85 -11.58 2.46
C THR A 132 0.32 -13.03 2.50
N GLU A 133 0.73 -13.78 3.54
CA GLU A 133 0.21 -15.12 3.86
C GLU A 133 -1.01 -15.09 4.78
N ASN A 134 -1.18 -13.98 5.54
CA ASN A 134 -2.26 -13.85 6.53
C ASN A 134 -3.57 -13.34 5.94
N SER A 135 -3.74 -13.35 4.61
CA SER A 135 -5.01 -13.03 3.98
C SER A 135 -6.03 -14.15 4.19
N ALA A 136 -7.27 -13.79 4.52
CA ALA A 136 -8.38 -14.74 4.61
C ALA A 136 -8.79 -15.34 3.24
N TYR A 137 -8.25 -14.81 2.16
CA TYR A 137 -8.53 -15.20 0.77
C TYR A 137 -7.40 -16.00 0.13
N GLY A 138 -6.37 -16.34 0.89
CA GLY A 138 -5.18 -17.05 0.43
C GLY A 138 -3.97 -16.14 0.18
N PRO A 139 -2.76 -16.73 0.03
CA PRO A 139 -1.53 -15.99 -0.13
C PRO A 139 -1.39 -15.35 -1.51
N THR A 140 -0.60 -14.29 -1.59
CA THR A 140 -0.03 -13.78 -2.83
C THR A 140 1.36 -14.38 -3.04
N HIS A 141 1.70 -14.69 -4.27
CA HIS A 141 3.00 -15.26 -4.65
C HIS A 141 3.90 -14.22 -5.30
N ASN A 142 5.21 -14.40 -5.16
CA ASN A 142 6.18 -13.53 -5.83
C ASN A 142 6.26 -13.89 -7.32
N PRO A 143 6.03 -12.94 -8.26
CA PRO A 143 6.05 -13.25 -9.70
C PRO A 143 7.41 -13.73 -10.22
N TRP A 144 8.52 -13.46 -9.52
CA TRP A 144 9.85 -13.93 -9.89
C TRP A 144 10.09 -15.39 -9.54
N ASP A 145 9.43 -15.88 -8.49
CA ASP A 145 9.47 -17.27 -8.02
C ASP A 145 8.20 -17.53 -7.20
N LEU A 146 7.26 -18.25 -7.78
CA LEU A 146 5.95 -18.52 -7.16
C LEU A 146 6.02 -19.32 -5.84
N THR A 147 7.19 -19.87 -5.50
CA THR A 147 7.44 -20.54 -4.22
C THR A 147 7.87 -19.56 -3.11
N ARG A 148 8.05 -18.28 -3.43
CA ARG A 148 8.52 -17.23 -2.54
C ARG A 148 7.41 -16.24 -2.21
N ILE A 149 7.55 -15.59 -1.05
CA ILE A 149 6.66 -14.51 -0.64
C ILE A 149 6.94 -13.24 -1.46
N PRO A 150 5.90 -12.41 -1.74
CA PRO A 150 6.06 -11.09 -2.35
C PRO A 150 6.40 -10.00 -1.32
N GLY A 151 6.57 -10.40 -0.03
CA GLY A 151 6.57 -9.46 1.09
C GLY A 151 5.16 -9.04 1.50
N GLY A 152 5.08 -8.16 2.49
CA GLY A 152 3.81 -7.69 3.05
C GLY A 152 3.97 -6.48 3.98
N SER A 153 2.86 -5.96 4.38
CA SER A 153 1.47 -6.40 4.14
C SER A 153 0.91 -6.02 2.76
N GLY A 154 1.60 -5.18 1.97
CA GLY A 154 1.19 -4.75 0.62
C GLY A 154 1.72 -5.65 -0.50
N GLY A 155 1.81 -6.97 -0.30
CA GLY A 155 2.39 -7.89 -1.28
C GLY A 155 1.63 -7.93 -2.59
N GLY A 156 0.29 -7.90 -2.58
CA GLY A 156 -0.52 -7.82 -3.80
C GLY A 156 -0.22 -6.57 -4.63
N SER A 157 -0.07 -5.40 -4.00
CA SER A 157 0.29 -4.17 -4.71
C SER A 157 1.66 -4.25 -5.39
N SER A 158 2.67 -4.81 -4.71
CA SER A 158 4.02 -4.94 -5.29
C SER A 158 4.11 -6.10 -6.30
N ALA A 159 3.41 -7.21 -6.06
CA ALA A 159 3.34 -8.33 -6.99
C ALA A 159 2.66 -7.93 -8.31
N SER A 160 1.55 -7.16 -8.25
CA SER A 160 0.88 -6.69 -9.47
C SER A 160 1.79 -5.84 -10.37
N LEU A 161 2.68 -5.04 -9.78
CA LEU A 161 3.68 -4.28 -10.54
C LEU A 161 4.73 -5.18 -11.19
N ALA A 162 5.26 -6.14 -10.44
CA ALA A 162 6.29 -7.08 -10.91
C ALA A 162 5.75 -8.05 -11.97
N ALA A 163 4.45 -8.41 -11.89
CA ALA A 163 3.75 -9.22 -12.88
C ALA A 163 3.24 -8.42 -14.09
N PHE A 164 3.47 -7.11 -14.16
CA PHE A 164 2.95 -6.20 -15.19
C PHE A 164 1.42 -6.14 -15.27
N GLU A 165 0.73 -6.48 -14.21
CA GLU A 165 -0.73 -6.39 -14.09
C GLU A 165 -1.21 -4.94 -13.93
N ALA A 166 -0.36 -4.07 -13.40
CA ALA A 166 -0.57 -2.64 -13.33
C ALA A 166 0.77 -1.89 -13.43
N PRO A 167 0.81 -0.66 -13.99
CA PRO A 167 2.02 0.17 -14.00
C PRO A 167 2.24 0.92 -12.69
N LEU A 168 1.16 1.18 -11.94
CA LEU A 168 1.12 1.91 -10.67
C LEU A 168 0.35 1.12 -9.62
N ALA A 169 0.70 1.30 -8.36
CA ALA A 169 -0.10 0.81 -7.25
C ALA A 169 -0.04 1.76 -6.03
N ILE A 170 -1.04 1.66 -5.15
CA ILE A 170 -1.00 2.28 -3.83
C ILE A 170 -0.88 1.17 -2.77
N GLY A 171 0.03 1.38 -1.82
CA GLY A 171 0.18 0.58 -0.62
C GLY A 171 -0.02 1.38 0.65
N THR A 172 0.13 0.72 1.81
CA THR A 172 0.27 1.35 3.12
C THR A 172 1.47 0.78 3.85
N ASP A 173 2.13 1.60 4.65
CA ASP A 173 3.34 1.26 5.40
C ASP A 173 3.15 1.67 6.87
N THR A 174 3.22 0.70 7.76
CA THR A 174 3.17 0.89 9.21
C THR A 174 4.53 0.57 9.82
N GLY A 175 5.13 -0.53 9.39
CA GLY A 175 6.46 -1.00 9.81
C GLY A 175 7.30 -1.54 8.64
N GLY A 176 7.01 -1.11 7.40
CA GLY A 176 7.72 -1.56 6.20
C GLY A 176 6.83 -2.07 5.07
N SER A 177 5.50 -2.02 5.23
CA SER A 177 4.55 -2.73 4.34
C SER A 177 4.40 -2.18 2.91
N ILE A 178 5.10 -1.12 2.55
CA ILE A 178 5.37 -0.65 1.17
C ILE A 178 6.80 -1.04 0.77
N ARG A 179 7.77 -0.66 1.61
CA ARG A 179 9.21 -0.73 1.31
C ARG A 179 9.72 -2.16 1.22
N GLN A 180 9.32 -3.02 2.16
CA GLN A 180 9.77 -4.41 2.20
C GLN A 180 9.21 -5.22 1.00
N PRO A 181 7.89 -5.21 0.67
CA PRO A 181 7.41 -5.90 -0.52
C PRO A 181 8.02 -5.33 -1.81
N ALA A 182 8.24 -4.02 -1.91
CA ALA A 182 8.93 -3.44 -3.06
C ALA A 182 10.37 -3.98 -3.19
N ALA A 183 11.10 -4.10 -2.07
CA ALA A 183 12.47 -4.63 -2.07
C ALA A 183 12.53 -6.09 -2.56
N VAL A 184 11.61 -6.96 -2.12
CA VAL A 184 11.64 -8.39 -2.47
C VAL A 184 10.99 -8.71 -3.83
N THR A 185 10.26 -7.77 -4.44
CA THR A 185 9.70 -7.91 -5.79
C THR A 185 10.46 -7.12 -6.85
N GLY A 186 11.51 -6.35 -6.45
CA GLY A 186 12.29 -5.55 -7.39
C GLY A 186 11.53 -4.35 -7.95
N THR A 187 10.63 -3.77 -7.17
CA THR A 187 9.85 -2.58 -7.52
C THR A 187 10.24 -1.37 -6.66
N VAL A 188 9.65 -0.22 -6.90
CA VAL A 188 9.87 1.01 -6.12
C VAL A 188 8.68 1.23 -5.20
N GLY A 189 8.95 1.28 -3.89
CA GLY A 189 7.94 1.61 -2.89
C GLY A 189 8.38 2.81 -2.04
N VAL A 190 7.54 3.83 -1.98
CA VAL A 190 7.82 5.05 -1.23
C VAL A 190 6.90 5.17 -0.03
N LYS A 191 7.48 5.21 1.17
CA LYS A 191 6.77 5.63 2.37
C LYS A 191 6.94 7.15 2.53
N PRO A 192 5.90 7.95 2.32
CA PRO A 192 5.96 9.39 2.57
C PRO A 192 6.24 9.71 4.03
N THR A 193 6.59 10.97 4.31
CA THR A 193 6.59 11.52 5.65
C THR A 193 5.20 11.34 6.26
N TYR A 194 5.14 10.93 7.54
CA TYR A 194 3.89 10.78 8.27
C TYR A 194 3.06 12.06 8.20
N GLY A 195 1.79 11.93 7.83
CA GLY A 195 0.88 13.07 7.60
C GLY A 195 1.06 13.77 6.25
N GLY A 196 2.01 13.37 5.40
CA GLY A 196 2.18 13.93 4.05
C GLY A 196 1.14 13.47 3.03
N VAL A 197 0.49 12.34 3.29
CA VAL A 197 -0.65 11.79 2.55
C VAL A 197 -1.76 11.49 3.56
N SER A 198 -2.99 11.90 3.25
CA SER A 198 -4.14 11.70 4.12
C SER A 198 -4.41 10.23 4.42
N ARG A 199 -4.79 9.95 5.67
CA ARG A 199 -5.25 8.63 6.14
C ARG A 199 -6.78 8.52 6.19
N TYR A 200 -7.52 9.57 5.81
CA TYR A 200 -8.98 9.50 5.79
C TYR A 200 -9.46 8.42 4.82
N GLY A 201 -10.24 7.47 5.35
CA GLY A 201 -10.71 6.31 4.59
C GLY A 201 -9.73 5.14 4.49
N LEU A 202 -8.57 5.20 5.17
CA LEU A 202 -7.73 4.03 5.42
C LEU A 202 -8.29 3.29 6.64
N VAL A 203 -8.48 1.98 6.52
CA VAL A 203 -8.83 1.15 7.68
C VAL A 203 -7.59 1.01 8.56
N ALA A 204 -7.67 1.56 9.77
CA ALA A 204 -6.52 1.73 10.63
C ALA A 204 -6.02 0.41 11.24
N PHE A 205 -4.71 0.15 11.10
CA PHE A 205 -3.98 -0.79 11.93
C PHE A 205 -3.37 -0.05 13.14
N SER A 206 -2.44 0.87 12.91
CA SER A 206 -1.76 1.63 13.96
C SER A 206 -1.79 3.13 13.62
N SER A 207 -2.61 3.87 14.34
CA SER A 207 -2.94 5.26 14.00
C SER A 207 -1.74 6.20 14.02
N SER A 208 -0.72 5.94 14.84
CA SER A 208 0.50 6.75 14.91
C SER A 208 1.57 6.35 13.89
N LEU A 209 1.39 5.25 13.16
CA LEU A 209 2.40 4.69 12.26
C LEU A 209 1.91 4.54 10.81
N ASP A 210 0.61 4.29 10.59
CA ASP A 210 0.06 4.03 9.26
C ASP A 210 0.28 5.20 8.30
N GLN A 211 0.75 4.91 7.09
CA GLN A 211 0.93 5.88 6.02
C GLN A 211 0.64 5.25 4.65
N ALA A 212 -0.20 5.90 3.84
CA ALA A 212 -0.37 5.52 2.45
C ALA A 212 0.79 6.05 1.60
N GLY A 213 1.14 5.32 0.54
CA GLY A 213 2.20 5.75 -0.36
C GLY A 213 2.20 5.04 -1.71
N PRO A 214 2.91 5.60 -2.69
CA PRO A 214 2.97 5.09 -4.05
C PRO A 214 3.91 3.90 -4.17
N CYS A 215 3.51 2.98 -5.05
CA CYS A 215 4.34 1.89 -5.55
C CYS A 215 4.35 1.94 -7.09
N ALA A 216 5.51 1.68 -7.70
CA ALA A 216 5.69 1.74 -9.15
C ALA A 216 6.90 0.90 -9.60
N ARG A 217 7.13 0.81 -10.91
CA ARG A 217 8.34 0.16 -11.44
C ARG A 217 9.54 1.09 -11.52
N THR A 218 9.31 2.41 -11.54
CA THR A 218 10.40 3.41 -11.58
C THR A 218 10.22 4.50 -10.52
N VAL A 219 11.32 5.16 -10.15
CA VAL A 219 11.31 6.31 -9.22
C VAL A 219 10.48 7.47 -9.77
N LEU A 220 10.57 7.74 -11.08
CA LEU A 220 9.80 8.81 -11.71
C LEU A 220 8.29 8.56 -11.63
N ASP A 221 7.86 7.30 -11.87
CA ASP A 221 6.44 6.93 -11.76
C ASP A 221 5.93 7.05 -10.32
N ALA A 222 6.74 6.61 -9.35
CA ALA A 222 6.41 6.77 -7.93
C ALA A 222 6.32 8.25 -7.53
N ALA A 223 7.20 9.11 -8.05
CA ALA A 223 7.16 10.55 -7.83
C ALA A 223 5.91 11.20 -8.44
N LEU A 224 5.55 10.84 -9.68
CA LEU A 224 4.32 11.30 -10.34
C LEU A 224 3.08 10.91 -9.53
N LEU A 225 3.01 9.67 -9.07
CA LEU A 225 1.89 9.20 -8.27
C LEU A 225 1.86 9.86 -6.88
N HIS A 226 3.04 10.06 -6.26
CA HIS A 226 3.12 10.81 -4.99
C HIS A 226 2.56 12.22 -5.12
N GLN A 227 2.90 12.93 -6.20
CA GLN A 227 2.43 14.29 -6.46
C GLN A 227 0.89 14.36 -6.57
N VAL A 228 0.24 13.28 -7.05
CA VAL A 228 -1.22 13.18 -7.11
C VAL A 228 -1.84 13.01 -5.73
N ILE A 229 -1.29 12.12 -4.88
CA ILE A 229 -1.95 11.72 -3.63
C ILE A 229 -1.56 12.56 -2.42
N ALA A 230 -0.42 13.28 -2.48
CA ALA A 230 0.10 14.07 -1.36
C ALA A 230 -0.70 15.35 -1.10
N GLY A 231 -0.47 15.95 0.08
CA GLY A 231 -0.97 17.26 0.49
C GLY A 231 -2.00 17.21 1.59
N PHE A 232 -2.30 18.39 2.13
CA PHE A 232 -3.17 18.59 3.28
C PHE A 232 -4.60 18.12 3.07
N ASP A 233 -5.16 17.50 4.10
CA ASP A 233 -6.55 17.10 4.16
C ASP A 233 -7.16 17.42 5.53
N PRO A 234 -8.14 18.33 5.63
CA PRO A 234 -8.79 18.68 6.89
C PRO A 234 -9.60 17.54 7.53
N LYS A 235 -9.84 16.44 6.80
CA LYS A 235 -10.52 15.23 7.32
C LYS A 235 -9.57 14.33 8.12
N ASP A 236 -8.26 14.52 8.00
CA ASP A 236 -7.24 13.80 8.77
C ASP A 236 -6.51 14.75 9.69
N SER A 237 -6.75 14.63 11.00
CA SER A 237 -6.13 15.50 12.03
C SER A 237 -4.60 15.41 12.09
N THR A 238 -4.00 14.39 11.49
CA THR A 238 -2.55 14.22 11.41
C THR A 238 -1.95 14.76 10.12
N SER A 239 -2.80 15.19 9.17
CA SER A 239 -2.34 15.71 7.89
C SER A 239 -1.55 17.02 8.05
N ILE A 240 -0.38 17.09 7.45
CA ILE A 240 0.54 18.24 7.56
C ILE A 240 0.12 19.31 6.57
N ASN A 241 -0.19 20.51 7.07
CA ASN A 241 -0.50 21.67 6.23
C ASN A 241 0.79 22.36 5.76
N GLN A 242 1.46 21.74 4.79
CA GLN A 242 2.66 22.26 4.16
C GLN A 242 2.60 22.10 2.65
N VAL A 243 3.40 22.91 1.95
CA VAL A 243 3.55 22.78 0.49
C VAL A 243 4.19 21.42 0.17
N VAL A 244 3.56 20.67 -0.72
CA VAL A 244 4.14 19.43 -1.23
C VAL A 244 5.39 19.73 -2.05
N PRO A 245 6.55 19.17 -1.71
CA PRO A 245 7.77 19.36 -2.52
C PRO A 245 7.58 18.85 -3.96
N ASP A 246 8.22 19.50 -4.92
CA ASP A 246 8.25 19.02 -6.31
C ASP A 246 9.19 17.81 -6.42
N VAL A 247 8.67 16.64 -6.03
CA VAL A 247 9.42 15.38 -6.08
C VAL A 247 9.62 14.89 -7.52
N VAL A 248 8.79 15.34 -8.46
CA VAL A 248 8.94 15.00 -9.88
C VAL A 248 10.15 15.70 -10.48
N ALA A 249 10.34 17.01 -10.20
CA ALA A 249 11.54 17.72 -10.61
C ALA A 249 12.80 17.11 -9.97
N ALA A 250 12.73 16.73 -8.68
CA ALA A 250 13.83 16.05 -8.00
C ALA A 250 14.18 14.70 -8.65
N ALA A 251 13.17 13.88 -9.00
CA ALA A 251 13.37 12.58 -9.66
C ALA A 251 13.97 12.71 -11.08
N LYS A 252 13.74 13.83 -11.74
CA LYS A 252 14.34 14.12 -13.07
C LYS A 252 15.75 14.66 -13.01
N LYS A 253 16.19 15.16 -11.84
CA LYS A 253 17.55 15.66 -11.64
C LYS A 253 18.51 14.49 -11.44
N LEU A 254 19.13 14.02 -12.51
CA LEU A 254 20.02 12.84 -12.52
C LEU A 254 21.46 13.16 -12.07
N ASP A 255 21.63 14.07 -11.10
CA ASP A 255 22.93 14.50 -10.58
C ASP A 255 22.97 14.36 -9.06
N ILE A 256 23.91 13.55 -8.57
CA ILE A 256 24.16 13.31 -7.15
C ILE A 256 25.57 13.72 -6.72
N LYS A 257 26.30 14.43 -7.58
CA LYS A 257 27.67 14.87 -7.29
C LYS A 257 27.71 15.74 -6.03
N GLY A 258 28.56 15.34 -5.06
CA GLY A 258 28.68 15.99 -3.77
C GLY A 258 27.54 15.72 -2.78
N MET A 259 26.57 14.86 -3.13
CA MET A 259 25.53 14.43 -2.18
C MET A 259 26.15 13.54 -1.11
N LYS A 260 25.86 13.84 0.16
CA LYS A 260 26.27 13.00 1.30
C LYS A 260 25.24 11.91 1.53
N ILE A 261 25.69 10.66 1.52
CA ILE A 261 24.86 9.47 1.73
C ILE A 261 25.34 8.74 2.98
N GLY A 262 24.47 8.67 4.01
CA GLY A 262 24.77 8.00 5.27
C GLY A 262 24.55 6.49 5.16
N VAL A 263 25.55 5.72 5.56
CA VAL A 263 25.41 4.26 5.79
C VAL A 263 25.27 4.03 7.29
N VAL A 264 24.13 3.46 7.69
CA VAL A 264 23.79 3.30 9.12
C VAL A 264 24.47 2.10 9.69
N LYS A 265 25.37 2.32 10.69
CA LYS A 265 26.14 1.27 11.35
C LYS A 265 25.28 0.19 11.98
N GLN A 266 24.18 0.56 12.65
CA GLN A 266 23.27 -0.39 13.34
C GLN A 266 22.45 -1.27 12.39
N LEU A 267 22.44 -0.97 11.09
CA LEU A 267 21.79 -1.81 10.08
C LEU A 267 22.79 -2.75 9.38
N ALA A 268 24.09 -2.62 9.68
CA ALA A 268 25.09 -3.61 9.29
C ALA A 268 25.15 -4.72 10.35
N GLY A 269 25.16 -5.98 9.95
CA GLY A 269 25.21 -7.07 10.93
C GLY A 269 24.94 -8.44 10.35
N GLU A 270 24.70 -9.41 11.23
CA GLU A 270 24.38 -10.77 10.87
C GLU A 270 22.93 -10.91 10.34
N GLY A 271 22.68 -11.96 9.54
CA GLY A 271 21.35 -12.29 9.05
C GLY A 271 21.08 -11.90 7.58
N TYR A 272 21.99 -11.20 6.93
CA TYR A 272 21.90 -10.93 5.50
C TYR A 272 22.48 -12.09 4.67
N GLN A 273 21.77 -12.48 3.62
CA GLN A 273 22.36 -13.37 2.62
C GLN A 273 23.55 -12.69 1.95
N LYS A 274 24.62 -13.43 1.70
CA LYS A 274 25.86 -12.89 1.10
C LYS A 274 25.61 -12.21 -0.25
N GLY A 275 24.67 -12.73 -1.04
CA GLY A 275 24.27 -12.11 -2.31
C GLY A 275 23.65 -10.72 -2.14
N VAL A 276 22.82 -10.53 -1.12
CA VAL A 276 22.21 -9.22 -0.79
C VAL A 276 23.27 -8.22 -0.33
N GLU A 277 24.17 -8.65 0.57
CA GLU A 277 25.28 -7.83 1.04
C GLU A 277 26.21 -7.38 -0.10
N ASN A 278 26.55 -8.30 -1.02
CA ASN A 278 27.35 -7.98 -2.18
C ASN A 278 26.68 -6.92 -3.07
N LYS A 279 25.37 -7.05 -3.33
CA LYS A 279 24.61 -6.06 -4.14
C LYS A 279 24.49 -4.70 -3.44
N PHE A 280 24.39 -4.69 -2.12
CA PHE A 280 24.43 -3.44 -1.36
C PHE A 280 25.80 -2.74 -1.54
N ASN A 281 26.92 -3.48 -1.41
CA ASN A 281 28.25 -2.93 -1.59
C ASN A 281 28.51 -2.46 -3.04
N GLU A 282 28.01 -3.19 -4.04
CA GLU A 282 28.07 -2.77 -5.44
C GLU A 282 27.29 -1.45 -5.66
N ALA A 283 26.10 -1.30 -5.06
CA ALA A 283 25.32 -0.07 -5.14
C ALA A 283 26.05 1.12 -4.51
N ILE A 284 26.68 0.93 -3.33
CA ILE A 284 27.50 1.96 -2.70
C ILE A 284 28.67 2.36 -3.60
N ALA A 285 29.38 1.39 -4.19
CA ALA A 285 30.48 1.67 -5.12
C ALA A 285 30.02 2.47 -6.34
N GLU A 286 28.83 2.19 -6.86
CA GLU A 286 28.26 2.92 -8.00
C GLU A 286 27.89 4.37 -7.62
N LEU A 287 27.31 4.60 -6.43
CA LEU A 287 27.02 5.94 -5.92
C LEU A 287 28.29 6.79 -5.79
N VAL A 288 29.40 6.18 -5.32
CA VAL A 288 30.72 6.85 -5.26
C VAL A 288 31.21 7.23 -6.67
N LYS A 289 31.10 6.34 -7.66
CA LYS A 289 31.48 6.64 -9.08
C LYS A 289 30.66 7.77 -9.65
N LEU A 290 29.38 7.89 -9.25
CA LEU A 290 28.50 8.99 -9.63
C LEU A 290 28.79 10.31 -8.88
N GLY A 291 29.77 10.29 -7.97
CA GLY A 291 30.26 11.49 -7.27
C GLY A 291 29.61 11.76 -5.92
N ALA A 292 28.87 10.81 -5.35
CA ALA A 292 28.39 10.93 -3.98
C ALA A 292 29.49 10.69 -2.95
N GLU A 293 29.38 11.31 -1.78
CA GLU A 293 30.21 11.11 -0.60
C GLU A 293 29.52 10.15 0.36
N ILE A 294 30.14 9.00 0.64
CA ILE A 294 29.60 8.03 1.60
C ILE A 294 30.15 8.33 2.99
N ILE A 295 29.24 8.48 3.96
CA ILE A 295 29.59 8.69 5.38
C ILE A 295 28.93 7.62 6.25
N GLU A 296 29.71 7.07 7.21
CA GLU A 296 29.12 6.21 8.24
C GLU A 296 28.34 7.08 9.24
N VAL A 297 27.10 6.69 9.54
CA VAL A 297 26.24 7.37 10.52
C VAL A 297 25.81 6.40 11.61
N SER A 298 25.68 6.89 12.84
CA SER A 298 25.20 6.10 13.98
C SER A 298 23.79 6.52 14.37
N CYS A 299 22.88 5.55 14.43
CA CYS A 299 21.49 5.69 14.85
C CYS A 299 21.20 4.68 15.98
N PRO A 300 21.72 4.87 17.20
CA PRO A 300 21.69 3.84 18.27
C PRO A 300 20.27 3.41 18.63
N ASN A 301 19.28 4.29 18.55
CA ASN A 301 17.89 3.96 18.83
C ASN A 301 17.25 2.98 17.84
N PHE A 302 17.89 2.71 16.69
CA PHE A 302 17.38 1.70 15.74
C PHE A 302 17.39 0.28 16.32
N GLU A 303 18.22 0.02 17.31
CA GLU A 303 18.26 -1.28 18.01
C GLU A 303 16.94 -1.58 18.75
N TYR A 304 16.20 -0.55 19.17
CA TYR A 304 14.92 -0.69 19.87
C TYR A 304 13.70 -0.67 18.94
N ALA A 305 13.87 -0.37 17.66
CA ALA A 305 12.77 -0.10 16.73
C ALA A 305 11.77 -1.27 16.63
N LEU A 306 12.28 -2.51 16.58
CA LEU A 306 11.43 -3.70 16.49
C LEU A 306 10.60 -3.92 17.76
N ALA A 307 11.22 -3.76 18.94
CA ALA A 307 10.53 -3.88 20.23
C ALA A 307 9.48 -2.80 20.39
N ALA A 308 9.81 -1.55 20.08
CA ALA A 308 8.86 -0.43 20.10
C ALA A 308 7.67 -0.67 19.16
N TYR A 309 7.92 -1.15 17.94
CA TYR A 309 6.86 -1.52 17.00
C TYR A 309 5.89 -2.56 17.59
N TYR A 310 6.41 -3.63 18.21
CA TYR A 310 5.56 -4.68 18.79
C TYR A 310 4.84 -4.28 20.07
N LEU A 311 5.22 -3.18 20.71
CA LEU A 311 4.46 -2.58 21.80
C LEU A 311 3.38 -1.61 21.28
N ILE A 312 3.75 -0.69 20.41
CA ILE A 312 2.84 0.36 19.91
C ILE A 312 1.76 -0.22 18.99
N ALA A 313 2.17 -0.95 17.95
CA ALA A 313 1.24 -1.37 16.90
C ALA A 313 0.15 -2.33 17.39
N PRO A 314 0.41 -3.39 18.20
CA PRO A 314 -0.65 -4.19 18.79
C PRO A 314 -1.55 -3.42 19.75
N SER A 315 -1.00 -2.49 20.55
CA SER A 315 -1.78 -1.67 21.46
C SER A 315 -2.80 -0.80 20.73
N GLU A 316 -2.35 -0.09 19.69
CA GLU A 316 -3.25 0.73 18.86
C GLU A 316 -4.22 -0.14 18.04
N CYS A 317 -3.78 -1.30 17.56
CA CYS A 317 -4.61 -2.29 16.88
C CYS A 317 -5.78 -2.76 17.75
N SER A 318 -5.53 -3.11 19.00
CA SER A 318 -6.58 -3.57 19.92
C SER A 318 -7.69 -2.53 20.07
N SER A 319 -7.32 -1.25 20.14
CA SER A 319 -8.25 -0.12 20.19
C SER A 319 -8.94 0.11 18.83
N ASN A 320 -8.17 0.14 17.74
CA ASN A 320 -8.70 0.43 16.40
C ASN A 320 -9.69 -0.65 15.91
N LEU A 321 -9.41 -1.93 16.18
CA LEU A 321 -10.26 -3.03 15.73
C LEU A 321 -11.45 -3.30 16.68
N ALA A 322 -11.59 -2.56 17.77
CA ALA A 322 -12.77 -2.63 18.65
C ALA A 322 -14.07 -2.20 17.92
N ARG A 323 -13.97 -1.38 16.87
CA ARG A 323 -15.10 -0.93 16.06
C ARG A 323 -15.80 -2.03 15.25
N PHE A 324 -15.15 -3.18 15.05
CA PHE A 324 -15.74 -4.33 14.36
C PHE A 324 -16.52 -5.18 15.36
N ASP A 325 -17.70 -4.70 15.72
CA ASP A 325 -18.59 -5.22 16.75
C ASP A 325 -19.83 -5.96 16.19
N SER A 326 -19.87 -6.16 14.87
CA SER A 326 -21.00 -6.78 14.16
C SER A 326 -22.33 -6.00 14.16
N ILE A 327 -22.34 -4.74 14.62
CA ILE A 327 -23.59 -3.96 14.77
C ILE A 327 -23.90 -3.16 13.50
N ARG A 328 -22.94 -2.37 13.01
CA ARG A 328 -23.18 -1.39 11.94
C ARG A 328 -22.79 -1.88 10.55
N PHE A 329 -21.78 -2.74 10.45
CA PHE A 329 -21.24 -3.26 9.20
C PHE A 329 -20.36 -4.48 9.45
N GLY A 330 -20.06 -5.20 8.36
CA GLY A 330 -19.22 -6.39 8.39
C GLY A 330 -20.00 -7.66 8.74
N LEU A 331 -19.24 -8.71 9.03
CA LEU A 331 -19.77 -10.04 9.34
C LEU A 331 -20.59 -10.02 10.63
N ARG A 332 -21.79 -10.62 10.58
CA ARG A 332 -22.66 -10.86 11.73
C ARG A 332 -23.06 -12.33 11.78
N VAL A 333 -22.65 -13.03 12.83
CA VAL A 333 -22.83 -14.48 12.98
C VAL A 333 -23.54 -14.79 14.28
N GLY A 334 -24.45 -15.78 14.24
CA GLY A 334 -25.12 -16.33 15.43
C GLY A 334 -26.24 -15.44 15.98
N ASP A 335 -26.71 -14.46 15.22
CA ASP A 335 -27.90 -13.66 15.58
C ASP A 335 -29.18 -14.43 15.27
N ASP A 336 -29.63 -15.21 16.25
CA ASP A 336 -30.85 -16.02 16.20
C ASP A 336 -31.99 -15.45 17.04
N GLY A 337 -31.81 -14.23 17.58
CA GLY A 337 -32.77 -13.56 18.45
C GLY A 337 -32.75 -14.04 19.92
N GLY A 338 -31.93 -15.04 20.23
CA GLY A 338 -31.81 -15.58 21.60
C GLY A 338 -30.52 -15.17 22.32
N LYS A 339 -29.59 -14.52 21.61
CA LYS A 339 -28.28 -14.12 22.15
C LYS A 339 -28.21 -12.63 22.44
N SER A 340 -27.42 -12.28 23.44
CA SER A 340 -27.07 -10.89 23.72
C SER A 340 -26.20 -10.28 22.60
N ALA A 341 -26.15 -8.95 22.50
CA ALA A 341 -25.28 -8.25 21.57
C ALA A 341 -23.80 -8.62 21.76
N GLU A 342 -23.38 -8.83 23.03
CA GLU A 342 -22.02 -9.26 23.34
C GLU A 342 -21.71 -10.65 22.81
N GLU A 343 -22.63 -11.61 22.97
CA GLU A 343 -22.45 -12.97 22.44
C GLU A 343 -22.36 -12.96 20.91
N VAL A 344 -23.22 -12.22 20.21
CA VAL A 344 -23.18 -12.06 18.75
C VAL A 344 -21.88 -11.40 18.31
N MET A 345 -21.43 -10.36 19.00
CA MET A 345 -20.14 -9.70 18.72
C MET A 345 -18.99 -10.70 18.87
N ASN A 346 -18.95 -11.46 19.98
CA ASN A 346 -17.89 -12.43 20.23
C ASN A 346 -17.84 -13.54 19.17
N LEU A 347 -19.00 -14.09 18.79
CA LEU A 347 -19.10 -15.08 17.72
C LEU A 347 -18.64 -14.53 16.37
N SER A 348 -19.05 -13.31 16.04
CA SER A 348 -18.68 -12.66 14.78
C SER A 348 -17.18 -12.36 14.71
N ARG A 349 -16.59 -11.84 15.78
CA ARG A 349 -15.14 -11.60 15.87
C ARG A 349 -14.35 -12.92 15.83
N GLN A 350 -14.85 -13.95 16.50
CA GLN A 350 -14.24 -15.29 16.47
C GLN A 350 -14.23 -15.88 15.06
N ALA A 351 -15.31 -15.75 14.32
CA ALA A 351 -15.46 -16.27 12.96
C ALA A 351 -14.72 -15.41 11.91
N GLY A 352 -14.75 -14.08 12.07
CA GLY A 352 -14.30 -13.12 11.07
C GLY A 352 -12.82 -12.79 11.10
N PHE A 353 -12.18 -12.72 12.29
CA PHE A 353 -10.76 -12.42 12.41
C PHE A 353 -9.87 -13.67 12.30
N GLY A 354 -8.78 -13.53 11.56
CA GLY A 354 -7.74 -14.53 11.47
C GLY A 354 -6.88 -14.64 12.73
N ARG A 355 -6.02 -15.66 12.75
CA ARG A 355 -5.19 -16.01 13.91
C ARG A 355 -4.24 -14.88 14.33
N GLU A 356 -3.55 -14.26 13.36
CA GLU A 356 -2.56 -13.22 13.64
C GLU A 356 -3.21 -11.95 14.18
N VAL A 357 -4.34 -11.55 13.63
CA VAL A 357 -5.12 -10.40 14.12
C VAL A 357 -5.57 -10.63 15.57
N LYS A 358 -6.13 -11.79 15.88
CA LYS A 358 -6.53 -12.17 17.25
C LYS A 358 -5.35 -12.09 18.21
N ARG A 359 -4.18 -12.64 17.80
CA ARG A 359 -2.96 -12.60 18.60
C ARG A 359 -2.56 -11.16 18.93
N ARG A 360 -2.53 -10.26 17.95
CA ARG A 360 -2.15 -8.87 18.16
C ARG A 360 -3.18 -8.09 18.98
N ILE A 361 -4.47 -8.34 18.81
CA ILE A 361 -5.52 -7.74 19.67
C ILE A 361 -5.29 -8.14 21.12
N ILE A 362 -5.04 -9.41 21.41
CA ILE A 362 -4.82 -9.91 22.78
C ILE A 362 -3.55 -9.28 23.38
N LEU A 363 -2.44 -9.28 22.64
CA LEU A 363 -1.18 -8.67 23.09
C LEU A 363 -1.34 -7.17 23.37
N GLY A 364 -2.03 -6.45 22.49
CA GLY A 364 -2.27 -5.02 22.66
C GLY A 364 -3.18 -4.72 23.84
N THR A 365 -4.24 -5.50 24.02
CA THR A 365 -5.13 -5.37 25.19
C THR A 365 -4.37 -5.62 26.49
N TYR A 366 -3.48 -6.61 26.50
CA TYR A 366 -2.64 -6.89 27.65
C TYR A 366 -1.67 -5.75 27.96
N ALA A 367 -0.99 -5.21 26.95
CA ALA A 367 -0.07 -4.09 27.11
C ALA A 367 -0.75 -2.81 27.61
N LEU A 368 -2.04 -2.61 27.27
CA LEU A 368 -2.84 -1.47 27.72
C LEU A 368 -3.55 -1.70 29.06
N SER A 369 -3.45 -2.90 29.64
CA SER A 369 -4.12 -3.21 30.92
C SER A 369 -3.44 -2.52 32.10
N SER A 370 -4.22 -2.37 33.20
CA SER A 370 -3.74 -1.79 34.44
C SER A 370 -2.49 -2.52 34.98
N GLY A 371 -1.48 -1.75 35.35
CA GLY A 371 -0.18 -2.27 35.82
C GLY A 371 0.84 -2.56 34.72
N TYR A 372 0.44 -2.61 33.44
CA TYR A 372 1.36 -2.80 32.31
C TYR A 372 1.47 -1.55 31.43
N TYR A 373 0.44 -0.70 31.39
CA TYR A 373 0.42 0.51 30.57
C TYR A 373 1.63 1.40 30.79
N ASP A 374 1.89 1.80 32.06
CA ASP A 374 3.01 2.69 32.39
C ASP A 374 4.37 2.02 32.21
N ALA A 375 4.43 0.69 32.38
CA ALA A 375 5.70 -0.05 32.27
C ALA A 375 6.12 -0.30 30.82
N TYR A 376 5.19 -0.42 29.88
CA TYR A 376 5.48 -0.89 28.53
C TYR A 376 5.01 0.08 27.42
N TYR A 377 3.86 0.72 27.58
CA TYR A 377 3.32 1.58 26.50
C TYR A 377 3.67 3.07 26.72
N GLY A 378 3.57 3.56 27.93
CA GLY A 378 3.91 4.96 28.28
C GLY A 378 5.40 5.24 28.13
#